data_770f64fbae6e219aea93adf3143c4ed0
#
_entry.id   770f64fbae6e219aea93adf3143c4ed0
#
_cell.length_a   1.000
_cell.length_b   1.000
_cell.length_c   1.000
_cell.angle_alpha   90.00
_cell.angle_beta   90.00
_cell.angle_gamma   90.00
#
_symmetry.space_group_name_H-M   'P 1'
#
loop_
_entity.id
_entity.type
_entity.pdbx_description
1 polymer ?
#
loop_
_entity_poly.entity_id
_entity_poly.type
_entity_poly.pdbx_seq_one_letter_code
_entity_poly.pdbx_strand_id
1 'polypeptide(L)' 'MKILLAEDDFVTRKFMVNFLSKYGECDVTVDGMEAVDAFMMALEDGEPYDLICLDIMMPVMDGYQALMGIR' A
#
# COMPACT_ATOMS: atom_id res chain seq x y z
N MET A 1 6.60 8.23 -10.03
CA MET A 1 6.67 7.65 -8.67
C MET A 1 5.74 6.44 -8.59
N LYS A 2 6.19 5.37 -7.99
CA LYS A 2 5.39 4.16 -7.81
C LYS A 2 4.95 4.08 -6.36
N ILE A 3 3.63 4.04 -6.12
CA ILE A 3 3.02 4.19 -4.80
C ILE A 3 2.24 2.93 -4.44
N LEU A 4 2.44 2.43 -3.23
CA LEU A 4 1.65 1.34 -2.68
C LEU A 4 0.73 1.91 -1.60
N LEU A 5 -0.57 1.71 -1.76
CA LEU A 5 -1.58 2.15 -0.81
C LEU A 5 -2.28 0.93 -0.22
N ALA A 6 -2.38 0.89 1.10
CA ALA A 6 -3.12 -0.15 1.80
C ALA A 6 -4.18 0.51 2.68
N GLU A 7 -5.44 0.36 2.30
CA GLU A 7 -6.58 0.99 2.97
C GLU A 7 -7.81 0.13 2.79
N ASP A 8 -8.44 -0.27 3.89
CA ASP A 8 -9.62 -1.14 3.85
C ASP A 8 -10.94 -0.39 3.64
N ASP A 9 -11.00 0.89 3.97
CA ASP A 9 -12.20 1.69 3.78
C ASP A 9 -12.32 2.16 2.34
N PHE A 10 -13.42 1.78 1.68
CA PHE A 10 -13.61 2.06 0.25
C PHE A 10 -13.59 3.57 -0.05
N VAL A 11 -14.28 4.36 0.77
CA VAL A 11 -14.39 5.80 0.53
C VAL A 11 -13.05 6.49 0.72
N THR A 12 -12.37 6.19 1.81
CA THR A 12 -11.05 6.73 2.09
C THR A 12 -10.05 6.32 1.04
N ARG A 13 -10.09 5.04 0.62
CA ARG A 13 -9.21 4.52 -0.41
C ARG A 13 -9.38 5.28 -1.72
N LYS A 14 -10.61 5.49 -2.15
CA LYS A 14 -10.90 6.21 -3.38
C LYS A 14 -10.39 7.64 -3.31
N PHE A 15 -10.60 8.30 -2.18
CA PHE A 15 -10.13 9.66 -1.97
C PHE A 15 -8.61 9.74 -2.07
N MET A 16 -7.91 8.81 -1.40
CA MET A 16 -6.45 8.79 -1.39
C MET A 16 -5.88 8.46 -2.77
N VAL A 17 -6.51 7.54 -3.50
CA VAL A 17 -6.08 7.23 -4.87
C VAL A 17 -6.17 8.46 -5.75
N ASN A 18 -7.28 9.20 -5.67
CA ASN A 18 -7.44 10.42 -6.46
C ASN A 18 -6.36 11.45 -6.14
N PHE A 19 -6.03 11.58 -4.86
CA PHE A 19 -5.00 12.51 -4.42
C PHE A 19 -3.61 12.07 -4.88
N LEU A 20 -3.27 10.80 -4.66
CA LEU A 20 -1.93 10.28 -4.92
C LEU A 20 -1.65 10.08 -6.42
N SER A 21 -2.68 9.90 -7.23
CA SER A 21 -2.52 9.71 -8.67
C SER A 21 -1.84 10.89 -9.35
N LYS A 22 -1.88 12.05 -8.73
CA LYS A 22 -1.20 13.23 -9.24
C LYS A 22 0.33 13.10 -9.21
N TYR A 23 0.82 12.20 -8.36
CA TYR A 23 2.25 12.05 -8.13
C TYR A 23 2.84 10.82 -8.78
N GLY A 24 2.01 9.87 -9.21
CA GLY A 24 2.50 8.67 -9.87
C GLY A 24 1.49 7.55 -9.92
N GLU A 25 1.93 6.36 -10.26
CA GLU A 25 1.10 5.16 -10.26
C GLU A 25 0.80 4.72 -8.83
N CYS A 26 -0.46 4.40 -8.57
CA CYS A 26 -0.91 3.99 -7.26
C CYS A 26 -1.49 2.59 -7.33
N ASP A 27 -0.81 1.62 -6.68
CA ASP A 27 -1.31 0.25 -6.55
C ASP A 27 -2.03 0.14 -5.22
N VAL A 28 -3.24 -0.40 -5.24
CA VAL A 28 -4.12 -0.41 -4.08
C VAL A 28 -4.28 -1.81 -3.54
N THR A 29 -4.15 -1.95 -2.23
CA THR A 29 -4.42 -3.19 -1.51
C THR A 29 -5.42 -2.90 -0.39
N VAL A 30 -6.09 -3.93 0.11
CA VAL A 30 -7.14 -3.75 1.11
C VAL A 30 -6.74 -4.17 2.52
N ASP A 31 -5.62 -4.88 2.66
CA ASP A 31 -5.13 -5.27 3.97
C ASP A 31 -3.61 -5.38 3.98
N GLY A 32 -3.05 -5.63 5.16
CA GLY A 32 -1.61 -5.68 5.34
C GLY A 32 -0.94 -6.84 4.61
N MET A 33 -1.63 -7.98 4.51
CA MET A 33 -1.06 -9.14 3.80
C MET A 33 -0.91 -8.86 2.31
N GLU A 34 -1.93 -8.26 1.71
CA GLU A 34 -1.85 -7.87 0.30
C GLU A 34 -0.75 -6.84 0.07
N ALA A 35 -0.60 -5.91 1.01
CA ALA A 35 0.44 -4.90 0.90
C ALA A 35 1.84 -5.52 0.91
N VAL A 36 2.07 -6.47 1.81
CA VAL A 36 3.36 -7.17 1.89
C VAL A 36 3.62 -7.95 0.60
N ASP A 37 2.62 -8.68 0.11
CA ASP A 37 2.75 -9.45 -1.12
C ASP A 37 3.06 -8.53 -2.31
N ALA A 38 2.38 -7.41 -2.42
CA ALA A 38 2.61 -6.45 -3.50
C ALA A 38 4.02 -5.87 -3.42
N PHE A 39 4.48 -5.56 -2.22
CA PHE A 39 5.82 -5.04 -2.02
C PHE A 39 6.88 -6.06 -2.45
N MET A 40 6.72 -7.30 -2.02
CA MET A 40 7.68 -8.36 -2.35
C MET A 40 7.72 -8.64 -3.86
N MET A 41 6.56 -8.67 -4.51
CA MET A 41 6.51 -8.85 -5.96
C MET A 41 7.19 -7.72 -6.70
N ALA A 42 7.02 -6.49 -6.22
CA ALA A 42 7.67 -5.34 -6.84
C ALA A 42 9.20 -5.43 -6.73
N LEU A 43 9.70 -5.91 -5.59
CA LEU A 43 11.14 -6.13 -5.43
C LEU A 43 11.66 -7.20 -6.38
N GLU A 44 10.93 -8.30 -6.53
CA GLU A 44 11.32 -9.38 -7.44
C GLU A 44 11.36 -8.92 -8.89
N ASP A 45 10.45 -8.02 -9.27
CA ASP A 45 10.37 -7.49 -10.62
C ASP A 45 11.41 -6.38 -10.88
N GLY A 46 12.15 -5.97 -9.85
CA GLY A 46 13.12 -4.89 -9.98
C GLY A 46 12.48 -3.51 -10.04
N GLU A 47 11.23 -3.38 -9.63
CA GLU A 47 10.49 -2.12 -9.65
C GLU A 47 9.90 -1.81 -8.28
N PRO A 48 10.74 -1.50 -7.28
CA PRO A 48 10.26 -1.24 -5.92
C PRO A 48 9.41 0.01 -5.83
N TYR A 49 8.58 0.06 -4.78
CA TYR A 49 7.75 1.23 -4.53
C TYR A 49 8.59 2.37 -3.96
N ASP A 50 8.26 3.58 -4.40
CA ASP A 50 8.90 4.81 -3.90
C ASP A 50 8.22 5.33 -2.63
N LEU A 51 6.92 5.07 -2.49
CA LEU A 51 6.13 5.54 -1.36
C LEU A 51 5.15 4.46 -0.95
N ILE A 52 5.01 4.24 0.36
CA ILE A 52 4.06 3.29 0.91
C ILE A 52 3.17 4.01 1.91
N CYS A 53 1.85 3.94 1.68
CA CYS A 53 0.85 4.53 2.57
C CYS A 53 0.03 3.40 3.21
N LEU A 54 0.13 3.23 4.52
CA LEU A 54 -0.55 2.16 5.24
C LEU A 54 -1.54 2.73 6.25
N ASP A 55 -2.73 2.12 6.32
CA ASP A 55 -3.70 2.41 7.36
C ASP A 55 -3.42 1.47 8.54
N ILE A 56 -3.17 2.04 9.71
CA ILE A 56 -2.85 1.27 10.91
C ILE A 56 -4.04 0.54 11.51
N MET A 57 -5.25 0.78 10.99
CA MET A 57 -6.48 0.19 11.47
C MET A 57 -6.95 -1.01 10.64
N MET A 58 -6.05 -1.66 9.95
CA MET A 58 -6.39 -2.78 9.07
C MET A 58 -6.89 -3.99 9.84
N PRO A 59 -7.91 -4.70 9.31
CA PRO A 59 -8.56 -5.80 10.03
C PRO A 59 -7.71 -7.06 10.16
N VAL A 60 -6.85 -7.36 9.20
CA VAL A 60 -6.06 -8.60 9.19
C VAL A 60 -4.72 -8.40 9.88
N MET A 61 -4.11 -7.24 9.68
CA MET A 61 -2.80 -6.91 10.20
C MET A 61 -2.78 -5.41 10.39
N ASP A 62 -2.35 -4.91 11.54
CA ASP A 62 -2.32 -3.45 11.72
C ASP A 62 -1.20 -2.84 10.86
N GLY A 63 -1.25 -1.52 10.68
CA GLY A 63 -0.30 -0.83 9.83
C GLY A 63 1.14 -0.96 10.31
N TYR A 64 1.34 -1.03 11.62
CA TYR A 64 2.67 -1.21 12.19
C TYR A 64 3.24 -2.58 11.84
N GLN A 65 2.44 -3.65 11.96
CA GLN A 65 2.87 -4.99 11.62
C GLN A 65 3.14 -5.12 10.12
N ALA A 66 2.31 -4.49 9.28
CA ALA A 66 2.54 -4.49 7.84
C ALA A 66 3.85 -3.80 7.51
N LEU A 67 4.14 -2.68 8.16
CA LEU A 67 5.40 -1.96 7.96
C LEU A 67 6.60 -2.79 8.37
N MET A 68 6.50 -3.50 9.49
CA MET A 68 7.57 -4.39 9.96
C MET A 68 7.78 -5.56 9.00
N GLY A 69 6.69 -6.09 8.42
CA GLY A 69 6.79 -7.16 7.44
C GLY A 69 7.42 -6.73 6.13
N ILE A 70 7.24 -5.48 5.76
CA ILE A 70 7.82 -4.92 4.54
C ILE A 70 9.30 -4.65 4.69
N ARG A 71 9.71 -4.28 5.87
CA ARG A 71 11.12 -4.00 6.15
C ARG A 71 11.97 -5.28 6.15
#